data_a6c8f6d38487c46f5b915b564e7288ff
#
_entry.id   a6c8f6d38487c46f5b915b564e7288ff
#
_cell.length_a   1.000
_cell.length_b   1.000
_cell.length_c   1.000
_cell.angle_alpha   90.00
_cell.angle_beta   90.00
_cell.angle_gamma   90.00
#
_symmetry.space_group_name_H-M   'P 1'
#
loop_
_entity.id
_entity.type
_entity.pdbx_description
1 polymer ?
#
loop_
_entity_poly.entity_id
_entity_poly.type
_entity_poly.pdbx_seq_one_letter_code
_entity_poly.pdbx_strand_id
1 'polypeptide(L)'
;MFTADYKIRKYLINKLSPVANLHFPSKASVDDITVVYIGDSSVQRTQVSKANTVINNQIVPSTIRDLCEFRVEFVSVGQSYKEASDEIEKILEAIYTPGFFNDLNQQLPMPLFNVRIEDSLMTSQAEATETAYVHTQTLSFSYGE
;
A
#
# COMPACT_ATOMS: atom_id res chain seq x y z
N MET A 1 -0.43 -14.61 15.99
CA MET A 1 -1.33 -14.40 14.84
C MET A 1 -1.05 -13.02 14.24
N PHE A 2 -0.81 -12.97 12.97
CA PHE A 2 -0.59 -11.69 12.30
C PHE A 2 -1.92 -11.05 11.91
N THR A 3 -2.01 -9.75 12.09
CA THR A 3 -3.16 -8.97 11.64
C THR A 3 -3.16 -8.84 10.12
N ALA A 4 -4.31 -8.53 9.54
CA ALA A 4 -4.44 -8.41 8.09
C ALA A 4 -3.56 -7.28 7.54
N ASP A 5 -3.43 -6.18 8.27
CA ASP A 5 -2.57 -5.05 7.86
C ASP A 5 -1.09 -5.47 7.71
N TYR A 6 -0.57 -6.30 8.61
CA TYR A 6 0.77 -6.84 8.46
C TYR A 6 0.90 -7.71 7.21
N LYS A 7 -0.08 -8.59 6.96
CA LYS A 7 -0.09 -9.46 5.78
C LYS A 7 -0.11 -8.65 4.49
N ILE A 8 -0.92 -7.60 4.46
CA ILE A 8 -1.04 -6.72 3.31
C ILE A 8 0.28 -6.01 3.04
N ARG A 9 0.89 -5.43 4.05
CA ARG A 9 2.17 -4.73 3.92
C ARG A 9 3.27 -5.69 3.43
N LYS A 10 3.34 -6.87 4.00
CA LYS A 10 4.31 -7.91 3.58
C LYS A 10 4.08 -8.34 2.14
N TYR A 11 2.82 -8.51 1.75
CA TYR A 11 2.45 -8.86 0.38
C TYR A 11 2.91 -7.79 -0.62
N LEU A 12 2.65 -6.52 -0.30
CA LEU A 12 3.09 -5.41 -1.14
C LEU A 12 4.60 -5.37 -1.32
N ILE A 13 5.35 -5.53 -0.23
CA ILE A 13 6.81 -5.55 -0.28
C ILE A 13 7.30 -6.69 -1.18
N ASN A 14 6.78 -7.89 -0.98
CA ASN A 14 7.22 -9.07 -1.74
C ASN A 14 6.89 -8.96 -3.23
N LYS A 15 5.72 -8.42 -3.57
CA LYS A 15 5.28 -8.30 -4.97
C LYS A 15 5.92 -7.13 -5.70
N LEU A 16 6.25 -6.06 -5.00
CA LEU A 16 6.77 -4.85 -5.63
C LEU A 16 8.30 -4.79 -5.68
N SER A 17 8.98 -5.55 -4.84
CA SER A 17 10.45 -5.58 -4.84
C SER A 17 11.07 -5.91 -6.20
N PRO A 18 10.56 -6.87 -7.00
CA PRO A 18 11.11 -7.13 -8.31
C PRO A 18 10.69 -6.13 -9.38
N VAL A 19 9.71 -5.27 -9.11
CA VAL A 19 9.17 -4.32 -10.08
C VAL A 19 9.89 -2.99 -10.03
N ALA A 20 10.24 -2.53 -8.84
CA ALA A 20 10.87 -1.24 -8.61
C ALA A 20 12.08 -1.41 -7.69
N ASN A 21 12.89 -0.38 -7.61
CA ASN A 21 14.05 -0.38 -6.71
C ASN A 21 13.58 -0.09 -5.27
N LEU A 22 12.87 -1.04 -4.69
CA LEU A 22 12.18 -0.91 -3.41
C LEU A 22 13.11 -1.24 -2.25
N HIS A 23 13.20 -0.32 -1.31
CA HIS A 23 14.01 -0.45 -0.10
C HIS A 23 13.17 -0.28 1.15
N PHE A 24 13.67 -0.78 2.27
CA PHE A 24 13.10 -0.46 3.57
C PHE A 24 13.45 0.98 3.96
N PRO A 25 12.60 1.68 4.70
CA PRO A 25 12.85 3.09 5.07
C PRO A 25 14.20 3.36 5.71
N SER A 26 14.68 2.43 6.54
CA SER A 26 15.97 2.57 7.22
C SER A 26 17.19 2.48 6.30
N LYS A 27 16.98 2.05 5.05
CA LYS A 27 18.06 1.89 4.06
C LYS A 27 17.92 2.85 2.90
N ALA A 28 16.86 3.66 2.87
CA ALA A 28 16.67 4.63 1.81
C ALA A 28 17.67 5.77 1.96
N SER A 29 18.40 6.07 0.90
CA SER A 29 19.34 7.17 0.85
C SER A 29 19.38 7.73 -0.56
N VAL A 30 19.78 8.99 -0.68
CA VAL A 30 19.97 9.64 -1.99
C VAL A 30 21.40 9.40 -2.43
N ASP A 31 21.57 8.41 -3.30
CA ASP A 31 22.85 8.11 -3.96
C ASP A 31 22.73 8.41 -5.46
N ASP A 32 23.61 7.83 -6.27
CA ASP A 32 23.55 7.97 -7.72
C ASP A 32 22.38 7.20 -8.36
N ILE A 33 21.59 6.47 -7.59
CA ILE A 33 20.45 5.71 -8.06
C ILE A 33 19.16 6.21 -7.39
N THR A 34 18.08 6.12 -8.13
CA THR A 34 16.75 6.38 -7.58
C THR A 34 16.33 5.21 -6.71
N VAL A 35 15.87 5.50 -5.51
CA VAL A 35 15.35 4.50 -4.59
C VAL A 35 13.92 4.80 -4.23
N VAL A 36 13.16 3.75 -4.02
CA VAL A 36 11.78 3.85 -3.57
C VAL A 36 11.64 3.04 -2.28
N TYR A 37 10.85 3.48 -1.36
CA TYR A 37 10.55 2.69 -0.18
C TYR A 37 9.08 2.81 0.21
N ILE A 38 8.61 1.77 0.89
CA ILE A 38 7.28 1.78 1.47
C ILE A 38 7.36 2.55 2.79
N GLY A 39 6.62 3.66 2.85
CA GLY A 39 6.61 4.53 4.00
C GLY A 39 5.61 4.08 5.05
N ASP A 40 5.00 5.05 5.72
CA ASP A 40 4.04 4.79 6.78
C ASP A 40 2.77 4.16 6.22
N SER A 41 2.15 3.31 7.03
CA SER A 41 0.84 2.76 6.75
C SER A 41 -0.07 2.90 7.96
N SER A 42 -1.36 3.01 7.70
CA SER A 42 -2.36 3.12 8.74
C SER A 42 -3.60 2.30 8.38
N VAL A 43 -4.34 1.91 9.39
CA VAL A 43 -5.59 1.18 9.22
C VAL A 43 -6.67 1.87 10.04
N GLN A 44 -7.76 2.23 9.39
CA GLN A 44 -8.95 2.72 10.06
C GLN A 44 -9.99 1.59 10.07
N ARG A 45 -10.50 1.26 11.24
CA ARG A 45 -11.47 0.19 11.40
C ARG A 45 -12.85 0.75 11.73
N THR A 46 -13.86 0.20 11.08
CA THR A 46 -15.26 0.49 11.39
C THR A 46 -15.96 -0.83 11.70
N GLN A 47 -16.49 -0.94 12.90
CA GLN A 47 -17.22 -2.14 13.29
C GLN A 47 -18.54 -2.22 12.53
N VAL A 48 -18.75 -3.30 11.78
CA VAL A 48 -19.95 -3.49 10.96
C VAL A 48 -20.92 -4.50 11.56
N SER A 49 -20.44 -5.42 12.40
CA SER A 49 -21.30 -6.38 13.07
C SER A 49 -20.65 -6.87 14.36
N LYS A 50 -21.47 -6.98 15.41
CA LYS A 50 -21.01 -7.61 16.65
C LYS A 50 -21.33 -9.10 16.69
N ALA A 51 -22.25 -9.56 15.88
CA ALA A 51 -22.80 -10.86 16.16
C ALA A 51 -23.19 -11.61 14.91
N ASN A 52 -24.35 -11.35 14.39
CA ASN A 52 -24.98 -12.30 13.49
C ASN A 52 -25.58 -11.62 12.29
N THR A 53 -25.57 -12.34 11.19
CA THR A 53 -26.22 -11.95 9.95
C THR A 53 -27.40 -12.86 9.72
N VAL A 54 -28.46 -12.37 9.11
CA VAL A 54 -29.64 -13.17 8.75
C VAL A 54 -29.51 -13.62 7.30
N ILE A 55 -29.43 -14.93 7.08
CA ILE A 55 -29.39 -15.54 5.76
C ILE A 55 -30.47 -16.61 5.70
N ASN A 56 -31.36 -16.53 4.70
CA ASN A 56 -32.49 -17.47 4.51
C ASN A 56 -33.34 -17.63 5.78
N ASN A 57 -33.65 -16.51 6.43
CA ASN A 57 -34.40 -16.47 7.70
C ASN A 57 -33.71 -17.18 8.86
N GLN A 58 -32.42 -17.46 8.75
CA GLN A 58 -31.61 -18.04 9.81
C GLN A 58 -30.55 -17.04 10.29
N ILE A 59 -30.30 -17.02 11.58
CA ILE A 59 -29.25 -16.21 12.19
C ILE A 59 -27.95 -17.00 12.10
N VAL A 60 -26.96 -16.44 11.39
CA VAL A 60 -25.64 -17.05 11.24
C VAL A 60 -24.55 -16.07 11.71
N PRO A 61 -23.40 -16.56 12.19
CA PRO A 61 -22.30 -15.70 12.56
C PRO A 61 -21.83 -14.87 11.37
N SER A 62 -21.52 -13.60 11.61
CA SER A 62 -20.95 -12.74 10.60
C SER A 62 -19.52 -13.19 10.23
N THR A 63 -19.20 -13.20 8.93
CA THR A 63 -17.88 -13.59 8.46
C THR A 63 -16.84 -12.49 8.66
N ILE A 64 -17.27 -11.24 8.76
CA ILE A 64 -16.41 -10.11 9.06
C ILE A 64 -16.96 -9.33 10.26
N ARG A 65 -16.06 -8.86 11.09
CA ARG A 65 -16.40 -8.03 12.24
C ARG A 65 -16.18 -6.56 11.92
N ASP A 66 -15.08 -6.24 11.24
CA ASP A 66 -14.68 -4.88 10.96
C ASP A 66 -14.53 -4.66 9.46
N LEU A 67 -14.96 -3.49 9.02
CA LEU A 67 -14.59 -2.97 7.70
C LEU A 67 -13.36 -2.08 7.88
N CYS A 68 -12.31 -2.38 7.15
CA CYS A 68 -11.03 -1.72 7.31
C CYS A 68 -10.66 -0.92 6.05
N GLU A 69 -10.10 0.25 6.25
CA GLU A 69 -9.46 1.04 5.21
C GLU A 69 -7.96 1.11 5.49
N PHE A 70 -7.18 0.59 4.57
CA PHE A 70 -5.72 0.58 4.64
C PHE A 70 -5.18 1.69 3.76
N ARG A 71 -4.28 2.48 4.31
CA ARG A 71 -3.53 3.51 3.59
C ARG A 71 -2.06 3.23 3.71
N VAL A 72 -1.35 3.38 2.61
CA VAL A 72 0.10 3.20 2.59
C VAL A 72 0.73 4.25 1.69
N GLU A 73 1.88 4.75 2.09
CA GLU A 73 2.66 5.67 1.29
C GLU A 73 3.82 4.96 0.62
N PHE A 74 4.04 5.28 -0.66
CA PHE A 74 5.27 4.95 -1.35
C PHE A 74 6.05 6.24 -1.57
N VAL A 75 7.31 6.23 -1.16
CA VAL A 75 8.18 7.40 -1.23
C VAL A 75 9.34 7.09 -2.15
N SER A 76 9.45 7.83 -3.23
CA SER A 76 10.52 7.70 -4.20
C SER A 76 11.44 8.91 -4.12
N VAL A 77 12.74 8.67 -4.03
CA VAL A 77 13.77 9.70 -3.92
C VAL A 77 14.75 9.52 -5.07
N GLY A 78 15.00 10.59 -5.81
CA GLY A 78 15.88 10.55 -6.96
C GLY A 78 16.56 11.88 -7.23
N GLN A 79 17.35 11.92 -8.28
CA GLN A 79 18.12 13.11 -8.70
C GLN A 79 17.27 14.06 -9.55
N SER A 80 16.10 13.65 -9.97
CA SER A 80 15.13 14.49 -10.67
C SER A 80 13.71 14.05 -10.34
N TYR A 81 12.73 14.91 -10.56
CA TYR A 81 11.31 14.54 -10.41
C TYR A 81 10.92 13.42 -11.37
N LYS A 82 11.50 13.42 -12.57
CA LYS A 82 11.20 12.38 -13.55
C LYS A 82 11.63 11.00 -13.02
N GLU A 83 12.86 10.89 -12.51
CA GLU A 83 13.37 9.63 -11.96
C GLU A 83 12.53 9.15 -10.77
N ALA A 84 12.22 10.06 -9.84
CA ALA A 84 11.41 9.73 -8.69
C ALA A 84 10.00 9.28 -9.12
N SER A 85 9.40 9.98 -10.07
CA SER A 85 8.04 9.64 -10.54
C SER A 85 8.01 8.36 -11.36
N ASP A 86 9.05 8.06 -12.13
CA ASP A 86 9.12 6.82 -12.92
C ASP A 86 9.05 5.58 -12.02
N GLU A 87 9.70 5.60 -10.87
CA GLU A 87 9.63 4.48 -9.92
C GLU A 87 8.24 4.33 -9.29
N ILE A 88 7.58 5.44 -8.97
CA ILE A 88 6.19 5.42 -8.49
C ILE A 88 5.27 4.87 -9.58
N GLU A 89 5.46 5.26 -10.83
CA GLU A 89 4.65 4.79 -11.94
C GLU A 89 4.75 3.28 -12.13
N LYS A 90 5.95 2.71 -11.99
CA LYS A 90 6.14 1.25 -12.04
C LYS A 90 5.33 0.54 -10.96
N ILE A 91 5.30 1.09 -9.76
CA ILE A 91 4.53 0.54 -8.65
C ILE A 91 3.03 0.59 -8.95
N LEU A 92 2.54 1.71 -9.42
CA LEU A 92 1.13 1.87 -9.73
C LEU A 92 0.68 0.95 -10.88
N GLU A 93 1.50 0.82 -11.93
CA GLU A 93 1.22 -0.08 -13.03
C GLU A 93 1.13 -1.53 -12.56
N ALA A 94 2.03 -1.94 -11.67
CA ALA A 94 2.01 -3.29 -11.10
C ALA A 94 0.74 -3.53 -10.28
N ILE A 95 0.37 -2.59 -9.44
CA ILE A 95 -0.82 -2.70 -8.58
C ILE A 95 -2.10 -2.80 -9.40
N TYR A 96 -2.20 -2.05 -10.49
CA TYR A 96 -3.36 -2.07 -11.38
C TYR A 96 -3.32 -3.19 -12.42
N THR A 97 -2.28 -4.02 -12.44
CA THR A 97 -2.25 -5.20 -13.30
C THR A 97 -3.31 -6.19 -12.82
N PRO A 98 -4.17 -6.71 -13.71
CA PRO A 98 -5.17 -7.70 -13.33
C PRO A 98 -4.53 -8.91 -12.63
N GLY A 99 -5.12 -9.31 -11.52
CA GLY A 99 -4.62 -10.44 -10.74
C GLY A 99 -3.53 -10.12 -9.73
N PHE A 100 -3.09 -8.89 -9.63
CA PHE A 100 -2.03 -8.52 -8.66
C PHE A 100 -2.35 -8.95 -7.23
N PHE A 101 -3.60 -8.78 -6.79
CA PHE A 101 -4.02 -9.11 -5.44
C PHE A 101 -4.63 -10.50 -5.27
N ASN A 102 -4.60 -11.35 -6.28
CA ASN A 102 -5.31 -12.66 -6.23
C ASN A 102 -4.87 -13.52 -5.04
N ASP A 103 -3.57 -13.68 -4.83
CA ASP A 103 -3.06 -14.51 -3.74
C ASP A 103 -3.39 -13.93 -2.37
N LEU A 104 -3.33 -12.60 -2.25
CA LEU A 104 -3.71 -11.94 -1.01
C LEU A 104 -5.20 -12.09 -0.72
N ASN A 105 -6.04 -11.96 -1.74
CA ASN A 105 -7.49 -12.09 -1.60
C ASN A 105 -7.90 -13.46 -1.07
N GLN A 106 -7.14 -14.50 -1.38
CA GLN A 106 -7.39 -15.84 -0.86
C GLN A 106 -7.09 -15.96 0.65
N GLN A 107 -6.32 -15.06 1.19
CA GLN A 107 -5.93 -15.06 2.61
C GLN A 107 -6.82 -14.18 3.47
N LEU A 108 -7.73 -13.44 2.87
CA LEU A 108 -8.61 -12.49 3.55
C LEU A 108 -10.05 -13.02 3.58
N PRO A 109 -10.81 -12.73 4.66
CA PRO A 109 -12.23 -13.10 4.72
C PRO A 109 -13.06 -12.46 3.62
N MET A 110 -12.63 -11.30 3.13
CA MET A 110 -13.27 -10.55 2.08
C MET A 110 -12.21 -9.98 1.16
N PRO A 111 -12.34 -10.14 -0.17
CA PRO A 111 -11.36 -9.59 -1.11
C PRO A 111 -11.20 -8.09 -0.97
N LEU A 112 -10.01 -7.61 -1.30
CA LEU A 112 -9.75 -6.18 -1.36
C LEU A 112 -10.67 -5.50 -2.36
N PHE A 113 -11.14 -4.32 -2.01
CA PHE A 113 -11.98 -3.53 -2.89
C PHE A 113 -11.68 -2.04 -2.73
N ASN A 114 -12.22 -1.24 -3.64
CA ASN A 114 -12.06 0.21 -3.61
C ASN A 114 -10.59 0.62 -3.57
N VAL A 115 -9.77 -0.01 -4.41
CA VAL A 115 -8.36 0.34 -4.58
C VAL A 115 -8.30 1.70 -5.26
N ARG A 116 -7.63 2.67 -4.65
CA ARG A 116 -7.55 4.01 -5.18
C ARG A 116 -6.23 4.68 -4.87
N ILE A 117 -5.79 5.48 -5.82
CA ILE A 117 -4.68 6.39 -5.62
C ILE A 117 -5.25 7.65 -4.99
N GLU A 118 -4.67 8.07 -3.89
CA GLU A 118 -5.04 9.30 -3.22
C GLU A 118 -3.98 10.37 -3.47
N ASP A 119 -3.63 11.13 -2.46
CA ASP A 119 -2.76 12.27 -2.56
C ASP A 119 -1.40 11.93 -3.17
N SER A 120 -0.93 12.81 -4.02
CA SER A 120 0.40 12.79 -4.58
C SER A 120 1.12 14.07 -4.19
N LEU A 121 2.33 13.93 -3.67
CA LEU A 121 3.12 15.09 -3.25
C LEU A 121 4.51 15.00 -3.88
N MET A 122 4.92 16.07 -4.55
CA MET A 122 6.26 16.23 -5.09
C MET A 122 6.97 17.35 -4.36
N THR A 123 8.13 17.03 -3.79
CA THR A 123 8.91 18.00 -3.03
C THR A 123 10.38 17.91 -3.43
N SER A 124 11.13 18.95 -3.11
CA SER A 124 12.59 18.94 -3.24
C SER A 124 13.22 19.33 -1.93
N GLN A 125 14.34 18.68 -1.62
CA GLN A 125 15.15 19.00 -0.44
C GLN A 125 16.55 19.33 -0.90
N ALA A 126 16.98 20.56 -0.62
CA ALA A 126 18.33 20.99 -0.95
C ALA A 126 19.26 20.66 0.23
N GLU A 127 20.31 19.91 -0.07
CA GLU A 127 21.42 19.68 0.85
C GLU A 127 22.65 20.46 0.36
N ALA A 128 23.73 20.45 1.13
CA ALA A 128 24.87 21.35 0.92
C ALA A 128 25.44 21.30 -0.51
N THR A 129 25.38 20.18 -1.19
CA THR A 129 25.93 20.00 -2.53
C THR A 129 24.95 19.39 -3.54
N GLU A 130 23.79 18.92 -3.10
CA GLU A 130 22.85 18.18 -3.95
C GLU A 130 21.41 18.55 -3.59
N THR A 131 20.52 18.39 -4.56
CA THR A 131 19.08 18.48 -4.36
C THR A 131 18.46 17.10 -4.53
N ALA A 132 17.73 16.65 -3.53
CA ALA A 132 16.94 15.43 -3.61
C ALA A 132 15.52 15.78 -4.05
N TYR A 133 14.99 15.02 -4.98
CA TYR A 133 13.62 15.15 -5.45
C TYR A 133 12.81 13.98 -4.94
N VAL A 134 11.67 14.27 -4.34
CA VAL A 134 10.86 13.29 -3.65
C VAL A 134 9.45 13.28 -4.22
N HIS A 135 8.97 12.08 -4.58
CA HIS A 135 7.59 11.87 -4.94
C HIS A 135 6.97 10.90 -3.93
N THR A 136 5.96 11.35 -3.21
CA THR A 136 5.19 10.55 -2.27
C THR A 136 3.82 10.29 -2.85
N GLN A 137 3.43 9.03 -2.93
CA GLN A 137 2.13 8.61 -3.43
C GLN A 137 1.40 7.79 -2.37
N THR A 138 0.20 8.19 -2.02
CA THR A 138 -0.66 7.46 -1.09
C THR A 138 -1.60 6.55 -1.87
N LEU A 139 -1.66 5.30 -1.45
CA LEU A 139 -2.57 4.30 -1.97
C LEU A 139 -3.49 3.85 -0.84
N SER A 140 -4.77 3.69 -1.14
CA SER A 140 -5.70 3.13 -0.18
C SER A 140 -6.60 2.06 -0.78
N PHE A 141 -7.03 1.16 0.05
CA PHE A 141 -8.00 0.13 -0.31
C PHE A 141 -8.71 -0.39 0.94
N SER A 142 -9.82 -1.05 0.72
CA SER A 142 -10.69 -1.55 1.78
C SER A 142 -10.68 -3.07 1.82
N TYR A 143 -10.86 -3.63 3.01
CA TYR A 143 -10.99 -5.07 3.21
C TYR A 143 -11.83 -5.34 4.45
N GLY A 144 -12.26 -6.60 4.59
CA GLY A 144 -12.96 -7.07 5.78
C GLY A 144 -12.06 -7.90 6.68
N GLU A 145 -12.20 -7.73 7.98
CA GLU A 145 -11.44 -8.50 8.98
C GLU A 145 -12.35 -9.11 10.04
#